data_4c18c6c5b0348796e9a1a9d7dffec0eb
#
_entry.id   4c18c6c5b0348796e9a1a9d7dffec0eb
#
_cell.length_a   1.000
_cell.length_b   1.000
_cell.length_c   1.000
_cell.angle_alpha   90.00
_cell.angle_beta   90.00
_cell.angle_gamma   90.00
#
_symmetry.space_group_name_H-M   'P 1'
#
loop_
_entity.id
_entity.type
_entity.pdbx_description
1 polymer ?
#
loop_
_entity_poly.entity_id
_entity_poly.type
_entity_poly.pdbx_seq_one_letter_code
_entity_poly.pdbx_strand_id
1 'polypeptide(L)' 'MKRFTMEIDLENDAFRDSGELPRILREVASKVEDGEIRGRIRDVNGNTCGSWKKEMR' A
#
# COMPACT_ATOMS: atom_id res chain seq x y z
N MET A 1 8.17 -20.24 1.30
CA MET A 1 6.78 -19.77 1.51
C MET A 1 6.43 -18.68 0.52
N LYS A 2 5.24 -18.71 -0.04
CA LYS A 2 4.74 -17.66 -0.92
C LYS A 2 3.67 -16.88 -0.19
N ARG A 3 3.86 -15.58 -0.06
CA ARG A 3 2.95 -14.74 0.72
C ARG A 3 3.00 -13.29 0.22
N PHE A 4 1.84 -12.67 0.18
CA PHE A 4 1.74 -11.23 0.00
C PHE A 4 1.25 -10.62 1.32
N THR A 5 1.96 -9.61 1.82
CA THR A 5 1.62 -8.94 3.08
C THR A 5 1.53 -7.45 2.84
N MET A 6 0.49 -6.84 3.38
CA MET A 6 0.31 -5.38 3.31
C MET A 6 -0.25 -4.88 4.64
N GLU A 7 0.33 -3.80 5.15
CA GLU A 7 -0.15 -3.13 6.35
C GLU A 7 -0.32 -1.65 6.07
N ILE A 8 -1.43 -1.08 6.52
CA ILE A 8 -1.72 0.34 6.37
C ILE A 8 -2.29 0.85 7.69
N ASP A 9 -1.66 1.90 8.23
CA ASP A 9 -2.16 2.60 9.41
C ASP A 9 -3.23 3.59 8.94
N LEU A 10 -4.44 3.44 9.42
CA LEU A 10 -5.59 4.25 9.00
C LEU A 10 -5.89 5.42 9.95
N GLU A 11 -5.02 5.69 10.91
CA GLU A 11 -5.24 6.77 11.88
C GLU A 11 -5.01 8.16 11.31
N ASN A 12 -4.31 8.27 10.19
CA ASN A 12 -4.00 9.54 9.55
C ASN A 12 -5.28 10.20 9.01
N ASP A 13 -5.33 11.54 9.07
CA ASP A 13 -6.47 12.33 8.59
C ASP A 13 -6.81 12.07 7.13
N ALA A 14 -5.83 11.69 6.30
CA ALA A 14 -6.07 11.37 4.90
C ALA A 14 -7.11 10.26 4.73
N PHE A 15 -7.25 9.37 5.71
CA PHE A 15 -8.18 8.24 5.64
C PHE A 15 -9.60 8.58 6.08
N ARG A 16 -9.86 9.85 6.42
CA ARG A 16 -11.22 10.33 6.61
C ARG A 16 -11.97 10.36 5.28
N ASP A 17 -11.22 10.52 4.18
CA ASP A 17 -11.78 10.41 2.84
C ASP A 17 -11.92 8.94 2.48
N SER A 18 -13.13 8.50 2.19
CA SER A 18 -13.39 7.09 1.86
C SER A 18 -12.70 6.63 0.59
N GLY A 19 -12.23 7.55 -0.25
CA GLY A 19 -11.52 7.24 -1.49
C GLY A 19 -10.03 6.98 -1.31
N GLU A 20 -9.47 7.32 -0.15
CA GLU A 20 -8.01 7.23 0.04
C GLU A 20 -7.53 5.78 0.06
N LEU A 21 -8.16 4.90 0.83
CA LEU A 21 -7.76 3.52 0.87
C LEU A 21 -7.90 2.82 -0.48
N PRO A 22 -9.03 2.95 -1.19
CA PRO A 22 -9.14 2.39 -2.55
C PRO A 22 -8.05 2.91 -3.49
N ARG A 23 -7.72 4.20 -3.43
CA ARG A 23 -6.65 4.77 -4.25
C ARG A 23 -5.32 4.08 -4.00
N ILE A 24 -4.98 3.88 -2.72
CA ILE A 24 -3.74 3.20 -2.33
C ILE A 24 -3.73 1.77 -2.83
N LEU A 25 -4.85 1.05 -2.68
CA LEU A 25 -4.94 -0.33 -3.13
C LEU A 25 -4.71 -0.45 -4.64
N ARG A 26 -5.26 0.48 -5.43
CA ARG A 26 -5.06 0.49 -6.88
C ARG A 26 -3.61 0.79 -7.23
N GLU A 27 -2.98 1.70 -6.50
CA GLU A 27 -1.59 2.06 -6.73
C GLU A 27 -0.67 0.87 -6.45
N VAL A 28 -0.89 0.17 -5.34
CA VAL A 28 -0.12 -1.04 -5.01
C VAL A 28 -0.34 -2.11 -6.05
N ALA A 29 -1.59 -2.31 -6.48
CA ALA A 29 -1.91 -3.30 -7.51
C ALA A 29 -1.12 -3.02 -8.80
N SER A 30 -1.01 -1.76 -9.20
CA SER A 30 -0.26 -1.36 -10.38
C SER A 30 1.22 -1.68 -10.23
N LYS A 31 1.80 -1.43 -9.07
CA LYS A 31 3.21 -1.73 -8.82
C LYS A 31 3.49 -3.22 -8.83
N VAL A 32 2.60 -4.01 -8.25
CA VAL A 32 2.72 -5.47 -8.28
C VAL A 32 2.65 -5.98 -9.72
N GLU A 33 1.76 -5.41 -10.52
CA GLU A 33 1.63 -5.76 -11.93
C GLU A 33 2.91 -5.46 -12.70
N ASP A 34 3.61 -4.38 -12.35
CA ASP A 34 4.87 -3.98 -12.96
C ASP A 34 6.05 -4.85 -12.53
N GLY A 35 5.84 -5.79 -11.63
CA GLY A 35 6.89 -6.70 -11.18
C GLY A 35 7.61 -6.29 -9.91
N GLU A 36 7.18 -5.23 -9.25
CA GLU A 36 7.77 -4.83 -7.97
C GLU A 36 7.43 -5.85 -6.90
N ILE A 37 8.34 -6.05 -5.96
CA ILE A 37 8.18 -7.07 -4.93
C ILE A 37 7.97 -6.50 -3.53
N ARG A 38 8.16 -5.20 -3.35
CA ARG A 38 7.91 -4.52 -2.07
C ARG A 38 7.86 -3.02 -2.28
N GLY A 39 7.27 -2.32 -1.34
CA GLY A 39 7.22 -0.87 -1.39
C GLY A 39 6.65 -0.27 -0.13
N ARG A 40 6.86 1.04 0.00
CA ARG A 40 6.26 1.82 1.07
C ARG A 40 4.99 2.46 0.55
N ILE A 41 4.04 2.64 1.46
CA ILE A 41 2.76 3.24 1.13
C ILE A 41 2.72 4.64 1.72
N ARG A 42 2.40 5.63 0.87
CA ARG A 42 2.25 7.02 1.30
C ARG A 42 0.82 7.50 1.07
N ASP A 43 0.34 8.32 2.00
CA ASP A 43 -0.96 8.94 1.84
C ASP A 43 -0.89 10.16 0.91
N VAL A 44 -2.03 10.81 0.67
CA VAL A 44 -2.12 11.96 -0.22
C VAL A 44 -1.26 13.14 0.28
N ASN A 45 -0.95 13.18 1.57
CA ASN A 45 -0.13 14.23 2.17
C ASN A 45 1.36 13.90 2.14
N GLY A 46 1.73 12.75 1.58
CA GLY A 46 3.13 12.32 1.49
C GLY A 46 3.68 11.63 2.73
N ASN A 47 2.83 11.35 3.71
CA ASN A 47 3.25 10.64 4.92
C ASN A 47 3.28 9.13 4.68
N THR A 48 4.33 8.46 5.15
CA THR A 48 4.39 7.01 5.09
C THR A 48 3.39 6.43 6.07
N CYS A 49 2.44 5.65 5.56
CA CYS A 49 1.37 5.07 6.36
C CYS A 49 1.37 3.54 6.34
N GLY A 50 2.30 2.91 5.63
CA GLY A 50 2.37 1.47 5.60
C GLY A 50 3.41 0.94 4.64
N SER A 51 3.33 -0.36 4.39
CA SER A 51 4.25 -1.03 3.47
C SER A 51 3.61 -2.33 2.97
N TRP A 52 4.19 -2.87 1.91
CA TRP A 52 3.75 -4.15 1.37
C TRP A 52 4.96 -4.93 0.86
N LYS A 53 4.83 -6.23 0.83
CA LYS A 53 5.89 -7.09 0.29
C LYS A 53 5.30 -8.38 -0.28
N LYS A 54 5.99 -8.92 -1.25
CA LYS A 54 5.65 -10.18 -1.90
C LYS A 54 6.81 -11.14 -1.71
N GLU A 55 6.58 -12.22 -0.97
CA GLU A 55 7.59 -13.25 -0.72
C GLU A 55 7.29 -14.45 -1.61
N MET A 56 8.27 -14.84 -2.40
CA MET A 56 8.12 -15.89 -3.42
C MET A 56 9.07 -17.07 -3.20
N ARG A 57 9.44 -17.35 -1.99
CA ARG A 57 10.33 -18.46 -1.66
C ARG A 57 9.63 -19.81 -1.66
#